data_47033cc84d8b097970116c8812362364
#
_entry.id   47033cc84d8b097970116c8812362364
#
_cell.length_a   1.000
_cell.length_b   1.000
_cell.length_c   1.000
_cell.angle_alpha   90.00
_cell.angle_beta   90.00
_cell.angle_gamma   90.00
#
_symmetry.space_group_name_H-M   'P 1'
#
loop_
_entity.id
_entity.type
_entity.pdbx_description
1 polymer ?
#
loop_
_entity_poly.entity_id
_entity_poly.type
_entity_poly.pdbx_seq_one_letter_code
_entity_poly.pdbx_strand_id
1 'polypeptide(L)'
;LSAFIVVTASFRAGSKTRKLALFASTGYAFPGTILAIGVLIFTGQLDRAIAALFGPQFQGILITSIGVLFLAYIVRFQAVGYGAMISGVRRLPANMMNASRVLGQGYMDSIRRVIMPLLKSSFLAGMMLVFVDVMKELPMTLLLRPFNFDTLATYTYQFAKDEMLEVAALPALMI
;
A
#
# COMPACT_ATOMS: atom_id res chain seq x y z
N LEU A 1 -2.11 -6.88 -2.06
CA LEU A 1 -3.23 -7.32 -2.90
C LEU A 1 -3.44 -6.37 -4.08
N SER A 2 -3.50 -5.05 -3.84
CA SER A 2 -3.67 -4.03 -4.88
C SER A 2 -2.59 -4.10 -5.97
N ALA A 3 -1.32 -4.20 -5.60
CA ALA A 3 -0.20 -4.36 -6.53
C ALA A 3 -0.33 -5.63 -7.39
N PHE A 4 -0.82 -6.71 -6.82
CA PHE A 4 -1.07 -7.95 -7.56
C PHE A 4 -2.19 -7.77 -8.60
N ILE A 5 -3.29 -7.11 -8.22
CA ILE A 5 -4.40 -6.81 -9.13
C ILE A 5 -3.92 -5.92 -10.30
N VAL A 6 -3.13 -4.88 -10.00
CA VAL A 6 -2.58 -3.98 -11.03
C VAL A 6 -1.66 -4.73 -11.99
N VAL A 7 -0.80 -5.62 -11.48
CA VAL A 7 0.10 -6.42 -12.33
C VAL A 7 -0.68 -7.41 -13.19
N THR A 8 -1.66 -8.13 -12.62
CA THR A 8 -2.47 -9.07 -13.41
C THR A 8 -3.33 -8.35 -14.45
N ALA A 9 -3.87 -7.18 -14.14
CA ALA A 9 -4.58 -6.35 -15.09
C ALA A 9 -3.66 -5.87 -16.24
N SER A 10 -2.38 -5.62 -15.97
CA SER A 10 -1.42 -5.18 -16.98
C SER A 10 -1.10 -6.25 -18.04
N PHE A 11 -1.29 -7.54 -17.74
CA PHE A 11 -1.21 -8.61 -18.73
C PHE A 11 -2.36 -8.60 -19.74
N ARG A 12 -3.53 -8.05 -19.36
CA ARG A 12 -4.72 -8.05 -20.21
C ARG A 12 -4.87 -6.80 -21.07
N ALA A 13 -4.44 -5.68 -20.58
CA ALA A 13 -4.79 -4.37 -21.12
C ALA A 13 -3.55 -3.59 -21.51
N GLY A 14 -3.00 -3.78 -22.66
CA GLY A 14 -2.01 -2.98 -23.37
C GLY A 14 -1.41 -1.71 -22.68
N SER A 15 -1.00 -0.72 -23.45
CA SER A 15 -0.26 0.47 -22.98
C SER A 15 -0.99 1.33 -21.90
N LYS A 16 -2.32 1.34 -21.87
CA LYS A 16 -3.10 2.17 -20.93
C LYS A 16 -2.95 1.72 -19.48
N THR A 17 -3.02 0.42 -19.22
CA THR A 17 -2.87 -0.14 -17.86
C THR A 17 -1.45 0.00 -17.33
N ARG A 18 -0.45 -0.05 -18.22
CA ARG A 18 0.93 0.21 -17.85
C ARG A 18 1.13 1.66 -17.39
N LYS A 19 0.47 2.64 -18.04
CA LYS A 19 0.50 4.05 -17.60
C LYS A 19 -0.18 4.24 -16.25
N LEU A 20 -1.33 3.59 -16.01
CA LEU A 20 -2.03 3.60 -14.72
C LEU A 20 -1.18 2.97 -13.60
N ALA A 21 -0.49 1.88 -13.89
CA ALA A 21 0.42 1.23 -12.96
C ALA A 21 1.62 2.12 -12.60
N LEU A 22 2.20 2.81 -13.56
CA LEU A 22 3.26 3.79 -13.33
C LEU A 22 2.75 4.96 -12.48
N PHE A 23 1.56 5.47 -12.77
CA PHE A 23 0.95 6.54 -11.97
C PHE A 23 0.69 6.09 -10.53
N ALA A 24 0.15 4.89 -10.34
CA ALA A 24 -0.05 4.31 -9.00
C ALA A 24 1.27 4.10 -8.23
N SER A 25 2.39 3.97 -8.95
CA SER A 25 3.72 3.81 -8.32
C SER A 25 4.38 5.13 -7.91
N THR A 26 3.83 6.28 -8.26
CA THR A 26 4.41 7.59 -7.90
C THR A 26 4.21 7.96 -6.43
N GLY A 27 3.29 7.31 -5.71
CA GLY A 27 3.01 7.59 -4.30
C GLY A 27 4.24 7.47 -3.38
N TYR A 28 5.18 6.58 -3.70
CA TYR A 28 6.42 6.42 -2.93
C TYR A 28 7.44 7.55 -3.15
N ALA A 29 7.35 8.26 -4.27
CA ALA A 29 8.24 9.38 -4.57
C ALA A 29 7.98 10.61 -3.69
N PHE A 30 6.78 10.72 -3.11
CA PHE A 30 6.44 11.83 -2.22
C PHE A 30 6.92 11.57 -0.79
N PRO A 31 7.48 12.59 -0.10
CA PRO A 31 7.69 12.52 1.34
C PRO A 31 6.40 12.17 2.10
N GLY A 32 6.51 11.31 3.12
CA GLY A 32 5.33 10.83 3.86
C GLY A 32 4.47 11.95 4.44
N THR A 33 5.10 13.02 4.93
CA THR A 33 4.43 14.21 5.44
C THR A 33 3.57 14.92 4.38
N ILE A 34 4.09 15.09 3.16
CA ILE A 34 3.36 15.74 2.07
C ILE A 34 2.15 14.90 1.66
N LEU A 35 2.35 13.57 1.56
CA LEU A 35 1.27 12.66 1.25
C LEU A 35 0.20 12.66 2.36
N ALA A 36 0.62 12.68 3.63
CA ALA A 36 -0.30 12.78 4.77
C ALA A 36 -1.16 14.04 4.72
N ILE A 37 -0.56 15.20 4.45
CA ILE A 37 -1.26 16.48 4.30
C ILE A 37 -2.26 16.40 3.13
N GLY A 38 -1.86 15.84 2.00
CA GLY A 38 -2.75 15.63 0.85
C GLY A 38 -3.95 14.75 1.19
N VAL A 39 -3.73 13.66 1.91
CA VAL A 39 -4.78 12.76 2.38
C VAL A 39 -5.70 13.46 3.37
N LEU A 40 -5.18 14.24 4.32
CA LEU A 40 -5.98 15.03 5.27
C LEU A 40 -6.87 16.05 4.55
N ILE A 41 -6.33 16.78 3.58
CA ILE A 41 -7.12 17.75 2.79
C ILE A 41 -8.22 17.03 2.03
N PHE A 42 -7.90 15.93 1.35
CA PHE A 42 -8.87 15.15 0.58
C PHE A 42 -9.98 14.57 1.46
N THR A 43 -9.61 13.90 2.56
CA THR A 43 -10.60 13.31 3.48
C THR A 43 -11.43 14.37 4.20
N GLY A 44 -10.84 15.52 4.57
CA GLY A 44 -11.58 16.62 5.15
C GLY A 44 -12.57 17.29 4.19
N GLN A 45 -12.27 17.33 2.89
CA GLN A 45 -13.23 17.75 1.87
C GLN A 45 -14.36 16.74 1.68
N LEU A 46 -14.01 15.46 1.71
CA LEU A 46 -14.99 14.38 1.60
C LEU A 46 -15.93 14.35 2.81
N ASP A 47 -15.40 14.51 4.03
CA ASP A 47 -16.21 14.64 5.25
C ASP A 47 -17.19 15.82 5.17
N ARG A 48 -16.75 16.97 4.66
CA ARG A 48 -17.64 18.13 4.44
C ARG A 48 -18.73 17.83 3.42
N ALA A 49 -18.43 17.14 2.34
CA ALA A 49 -19.41 16.75 1.35
C ALA A 49 -20.44 15.76 1.92
N ILE A 50 -19.98 14.79 2.72
CA ILE A 50 -20.85 13.83 3.40
C ILE A 50 -21.75 14.54 4.41
N ALA A 51 -21.21 15.45 5.22
CA ALA A 51 -21.97 16.22 6.18
C ALA A 51 -23.04 17.13 5.51
N ALA A 52 -22.73 17.67 4.34
CA ALA A 52 -23.69 18.46 3.56
C ALA A 52 -24.85 17.62 3.00
N LEU A 53 -24.61 16.33 2.69
CA LEU A 53 -25.62 15.43 2.12
C LEU A 53 -26.44 14.71 3.19
N PHE A 54 -25.82 14.30 4.29
CA PHE A 54 -26.40 13.39 5.29
C PHE A 54 -26.61 14.05 6.66
N GLY A 55 -26.10 15.26 6.85
CA GLY A 55 -26.25 16.02 8.09
C GLY A 55 -24.93 16.22 8.86
N PRO A 56 -24.87 17.25 9.73
CA PRO A 56 -23.64 17.66 10.42
C PRO A 56 -23.07 16.62 11.39
N GLN A 57 -23.87 15.63 11.82
CA GLN A 57 -23.44 14.53 12.68
C GLN A 57 -22.40 13.61 12.01
N PHE A 58 -22.29 13.67 10.67
CA PHE A 58 -21.30 12.90 9.90
C PHE A 58 -19.99 13.65 9.65
N GLN A 59 -19.84 14.86 10.18
CA GLN A 59 -18.62 15.63 10.02
C GLN A 59 -17.46 15.04 10.83
N GLY A 60 -16.32 14.83 10.18
CA GLY A 60 -15.08 14.36 10.84
C GLY A 60 -14.99 12.84 11.02
N ILE A 61 -15.94 12.05 10.56
CA ILE A 61 -15.94 10.58 10.72
C ILE A 61 -14.77 9.95 9.96
N LEU A 62 -14.50 10.39 8.75
CA LEU A 62 -13.41 9.84 7.95
C LEU A 62 -12.06 10.27 8.50
N ILE A 63 -11.88 11.58 8.74
CA ILE A 63 -10.57 12.13 9.14
C ILE A 63 -10.07 11.57 10.47
N THR A 64 -10.97 11.17 11.36
CA THR A 64 -10.62 10.57 12.66
C THR A 64 -10.54 9.03 12.61
N SER A 65 -10.84 8.43 11.45
CA SER A 65 -10.87 6.98 11.33
C SER A 65 -9.48 6.40 11.03
N ILE A 66 -9.23 5.20 11.54
CA ILE A 66 -8.03 4.42 11.17
C ILE A 66 -7.98 4.12 9.67
N GLY A 67 -9.13 4.17 8.98
CA GLY A 67 -9.24 3.95 7.54
C GLY A 67 -8.43 4.94 6.72
N VAL A 68 -8.29 6.19 7.18
CA VAL A 68 -7.47 7.22 6.52
C VAL A 68 -5.99 6.85 6.56
N LEU A 69 -5.50 6.35 7.68
CA LEU A 69 -4.14 5.86 7.81
C LEU A 69 -3.87 4.68 6.87
N PHE A 70 -4.78 3.71 6.82
CA PHE A 70 -4.66 2.58 5.88
C PHE A 70 -4.71 3.02 4.42
N LEU A 71 -5.57 3.98 4.07
CA LEU A 71 -5.62 4.55 2.73
C LEU A 71 -4.27 5.16 2.34
N ALA A 72 -3.69 5.96 3.23
CA ALA A 72 -2.40 6.59 3.02
C ALA A 72 -1.27 5.54 2.84
N TYR A 73 -1.27 4.49 3.66
CA TYR A 73 -0.32 3.39 3.52
C TYR A 73 -0.46 2.66 2.18
N ILE A 74 -1.70 2.39 1.75
CA ILE A 74 -1.95 1.74 0.45
C ILE A 74 -1.40 2.61 -0.67
N VAL A 75 -1.72 3.90 -0.68
CA VAL A 75 -1.26 4.83 -1.72
C VAL A 75 0.27 4.92 -1.75
N ARG A 76 0.92 5.00 -0.59
CA ARG A 76 2.37 5.13 -0.48
C ARG A 76 3.11 3.85 -0.84
N PHE A 77 2.75 2.74 -0.22
CA PHE A 77 3.52 1.49 -0.32
C PHE A 77 3.10 0.57 -1.47
N GLN A 78 2.03 0.93 -2.21
CA GLN A 78 1.65 0.20 -3.43
C GLN A 78 2.80 0.13 -4.45
N ALA A 79 3.62 1.17 -4.54
CA ALA A 79 4.77 1.22 -5.44
C ALA A 79 5.81 0.13 -5.12
N VAL A 80 6.10 -0.09 -3.84
CA VAL A 80 7.06 -1.12 -3.38
C VAL A 80 6.53 -2.51 -3.75
N GLY A 81 5.26 -2.79 -3.42
CA GLY A 81 4.61 -4.04 -3.78
C GLY A 81 4.56 -4.27 -5.30
N TYR A 82 4.26 -3.21 -6.07
CA TYR A 82 4.26 -3.28 -7.53
C TYR A 82 5.66 -3.57 -8.09
N GLY A 83 6.70 -2.92 -7.57
CA GLY A 83 8.09 -3.14 -7.97
C GLY A 83 8.54 -4.59 -7.77
N ALA A 84 8.22 -5.18 -6.61
CA ALA A 84 8.50 -6.57 -6.31
C ALA A 84 7.78 -7.54 -7.27
N MET A 85 6.49 -7.28 -7.53
CA MET A 85 5.68 -8.10 -8.42
C MET A 85 6.15 -8.01 -9.88
N ILE A 86 6.44 -6.82 -10.40
CA ILE A 86 6.90 -6.66 -11.79
C ILE A 86 8.27 -7.31 -12.00
N SER A 87 9.13 -7.28 -10.98
CA SER A 87 10.43 -7.96 -11.01
C SER A 87 10.25 -9.48 -11.09
N GLY A 88 9.25 -10.03 -10.40
CA GLY A 88 8.87 -11.44 -10.53
C GLY A 88 8.36 -11.80 -11.92
N VAL A 89 7.47 -10.97 -12.46
CA VAL A 89 6.91 -11.17 -13.81
C VAL A 89 7.98 -11.15 -14.89
N ARG A 90 8.97 -10.26 -14.80
CA ARG A 90 10.08 -10.16 -15.77
C ARG A 90 10.96 -11.42 -15.81
N ARG A 91 10.92 -12.25 -14.79
CA ARG A 91 11.63 -13.54 -14.76
C ARG A 91 10.89 -14.67 -15.46
N LEU A 92 9.61 -14.47 -15.76
CA LEU A 92 8.79 -15.46 -16.45
C LEU A 92 9.07 -15.43 -17.96
N PRO A 93 9.18 -16.60 -18.63
CA PRO A 93 9.31 -16.67 -20.08
C PRO A 93 8.11 -16.00 -20.77
N ALA A 94 8.39 -15.16 -21.78
CA ALA A 94 7.34 -14.38 -22.48
C ALA A 94 6.26 -15.27 -23.12
N ASN A 95 6.61 -16.48 -23.54
CA ASN A 95 5.71 -17.39 -24.22
C ASN A 95 4.86 -18.27 -23.27
N MET A 96 5.03 -18.18 -21.97
CA MET A 96 4.34 -19.03 -21.00
C MET A 96 2.80 -18.89 -21.07
N MET A 97 2.32 -17.66 -21.21
CA MET A 97 0.90 -17.38 -21.38
C MET A 97 0.34 -17.98 -22.69
N ASN A 98 1.12 -17.89 -23.78
CA ASN A 98 0.75 -18.46 -25.07
C ASN A 98 0.74 -19.99 -25.03
N ALA A 99 1.75 -20.62 -24.41
CA ALA A 99 1.80 -22.05 -24.23
C ALA A 99 0.60 -22.57 -23.44
N SER A 100 0.20 -21.91 -22.37
CA SER A 100 -0.99 -22.27 -21.60
C SER A 100 -2.28 -22.17 -22.43
N ARG A 101 -2.39 -21.17 -23.31
CA ARG A 101 -3.54 -21.02 -24.22
C ARG A 101 -3.60 -22.12 -25.27
N VAL A 102 -2.46 -22.50 -25.84
CA VAL A 102 -2.38 -23.63 -26.81
C VAL A 102 -2.82 -24.92 -26.17
N LEU A 103 -2.59 -25.11 -24.87
CA LEU A 103 -3.08 -26.25 -24.08
C LEU A 103 -4.57 -26.13 -23.68
N GLY A 104 -5.31 -25.19 -24.26
CA GLY A 104 -6.75 -25.01 -24.04
C GLY A 104 -7.15 -24.29 -22.76
N GLN A 105 -6.18 -23.71 -22.02
CA GLN A 105 -6.50 -22.97 -20.80
C GLN A 105 -7.04 -21.58 -21.12
N GLY A 106 -8.13 -21.20 -20.42
CA GLY A 106 -8.63 -19.82 -20.44
C GLY A 106 -7.64 -18.86 -19.78
N TYR A 107 -7.82 -17.55 -20.02
CA TYR A 107 -6.95 -16.51 -19.46
C TYR A 107 -6.88 -16.56 -17.92
N MET A 108 -8.02 -16.68 -17.26
CA MET A 108 -8.11 -16.72 -15.80
C MET A 108 -7.48 -17.99 -15.22
N ASP A 109 -7.68 -19.14 -15.90
CA ASP A 109 -7.07 -20.41 -15.51
C ASP A 109 -5.55 -20.37 -15.66
N SER A 110 -5.04 -19.77 -16.74
CA SER A 110 -3.60 -19.56 -16.95
C SER A 110 -3.00 -18.70 -15.84
N ILE A 111 -3.67 -17.60 -15.43
CA ILE A 111 -3.22 -16.78 -14.30
C ILE A 111 -3.21 -17.59 -13.01
N ARG A 112 -4.32 -18.28 -12.71
CA ARG A 112 -4.50 -18.94 -11.41
C ARG A 112 -3.64 -20.17 -11.23
N ARG A 113 -3.49 -20.98 -12.30
CA ARG A 113 -2.81 -22.28 -12.25
C ARG A 113 -1.32 -22.21 -12.62
N VAL A 114 -0.92 -21.20 -13.40
CA VAL A 114 0.45 -21.09 -13.91
C VAL A 114 1.16 -19.86 -13.34
N ILE A 115 0.63 -18.67 -13.59
CA ILE A 115 1.33 -17.43 -13.25
C ILE A 115 1.36 -17.20 -11.72
N MET A 116 0.24 -17.38 -11.04
CA MET A 116 0.11 -17.12 -9.61
C MET A 116 1.05 -17.99 -8.75
N PRO A 117 1.14 -19.30 -8.96
CA PRO A 117 2.10 -20.13 -8.22
C PRO A 117 3.56 -19.74 -8.44
N LEU A 118 3.92 -19.36 -9.68
CA LEU A 118 5.27 -18.92 -10.02
C LEU A 118 5.64 -17.56 -9.41
N LEU A 119 4.66 -16.69 -9.22
CA LEU A 119 4.86 -15.38 -8.59
C LEU A 119 4.80 -15.42 -7.05
N LYS A 120 4.54 -16.58 -6.45
CA LYS A 120 4.39 -16.71 -4.99
C LYS A 120 5.60 -16.17 -4.23
N SER A 121 6.81 -16.46 -4.65
CA SER A 121 8.03 -15.97 -4.00
C SER A 121 8.18 -14.44 -4.10
N SER A 122 7.88 -13.87 -5.28
CA SER A 122 7.91 -12.42 -5.49
C SER A 122 6.79 -11.72 -4.72
N PHE A 123 5.63 -12.34 -4.58
CA PHE A 123 4.54 -11.84 -3.76
C PHE A 123 4.91 -11.81 -2.28
N LEU A 124 5.49 -12.90 -1.75
CA LEU A 124 5.95 -12.96 -0.36
C LEU A 124 7.07 -11.96 -0.09
N ALA A 125 8.05 -11.85 -1.00
CA ALA A 125 9.11 -10.85 -0.88
C ALA A 125 8.55 -9.42 -0.87
N GLY A 126 7.62 -9.10 -1.77
CA GLY A 126 6.94 -7.80 -1.80
C GLY A 126 6.13 -7.52 -0.55
N MET A 127 5.47 -8.54 0.00
CA MET A 127 4.73 -8.44 1.27
C MET A 127 5.66 -8.12 2.45
N MET A 128 6.82 -8.80 2.52
CA MET A 128 7.80 -8.54 3.57
C MET A 128 8.41 -7.14 3.46
N LEU A 129 8.74 -6.69 2.24
CA LEU A 129 9.26 -5.33 2.02
C LEU A 129 8.24 -4.27 2.46
N VAL A 130 6.99 -4.39 2.03
CA VAL A 130 5.92 -3.47 2.44
C VAL A 130 5.71 -3.51 3.95
N PHE A 131 5.72 -4.69 4.55
CA PHE A 131 5.57 -4.83 6.01
C PHE A 131 6.68 -4.08 6.76
N VAL A 132 7.95 -4.28 6.39
CA VAL A 132 9.08 -3.59 7.01
C VAL A 132 8.98 -2.07 6.81
N ASP A 133 8.61 -1.61 5.62
CA ASP A 133 8.47 -0.18 5.33
C ASP A 133 7.33 0.46 6.14
N VAL A 134 6.20 -0.24 6.31
CA VAL A 134 5.08 0.21 7.15
C VAL A 134 5.47 0.25 8.62
N MET A 135 6.23 -0.75 9.11
CA MET A 135 6.70 -0.79 10.49
C MET A 135 7.57 0.44 10.86
N LYS A 136 8.37 0.93 9.92
CA LYS A 136 9.26 2.08 10.09
C LYS A 136 8.60 3.43 9.78
N GLU A 137 7.36 3.42 9.28
CA GLU A 137 6.71 4.68 8.86
C GLU A 137 6.27 5.51 10.06
N LEU A 138 7.00 6.60 10.30
CA LEU A 138 6.76 7.50 11.41
C LEU A 138 6.06 8.80 11.00
N PRO A 139 6.57 9.59 10.01
CA PRO A 139 6.06 10.95 9.75
C PRO A 139 4.57 10.96 9.32
N MET A 140 4.19 10.07 8.44
CA MET A 140 2.82 9.97 7.96
C MET A 140 1.88 9.45 9.06
N THR A 141 2.35 8.47 9.84
CA THR A 141 1.59 7.88 10.94
C THR A 141 1.31 8.90 12.03
N LEU A 142 2.30 9.73 12.42
CA LEU A 142 2.10 10.78 13.42
C LEU A 142 1.02 11.79 13.04
N LEU A 143 0.87 12.09 11.73
CA LEU A 143 -0.12 13.05 11.23
C LEU A 143 -1.52 12.45 11.05
N LEU A 144 -1.61 11.15 10.76
CA LEU A 144 -2.87 10.49 10.36
C LEU A 144 -3.43 9.53 11.42
N ARG A 145 -2.68 9.20 12.47
CA ARG A 145 -3.14 8.28 13.49
C ARG A 145 -4.35 8.85 14.25
N PRO A 146 -5.38 8.04 14.49
CA PRO A 146 -6.47 8.43 15.38
C PRO A 146 -6.00 8.52 16.84
N PHE A 147 -6.82 9.13 17.68
CA PHE A 147 -6.57 9.19 19.11
C PHE A 147 -6.45 7.77 19.72
N ASN A 148 -5.55 7.61 20.66
CA ASN A 148 -5.26 6.34 21.36
C ASN A 148 -4.82 5.19 20.44
N PHE A 149 -4.29 5.50 19.27
CA PHE A 149 -3.70 4.52 18.36
C PHE A 149 -2.22 4.80 18.18
N ASP A 150 -1.39 3.84 18.57
CA ASP A 150 0.06 3.89 18.39
C ASP A 150 0.55 2.71 17.57
N THR A 151 1.51 3.00 16.70
CA THR A 151 2.34 1.97 16.06
C THR A 151 3.64 1.83 16.84
N LEU A 152 4.41 0.78 16.57
CA LEU A 152 5.74 0.62 17.19
C LEU A 152 6.63 1.83 16.93
N ALA A 153 6.59 2.39 15.70
CA ALA A 153 7.37 3.57 15.34
C ALA A 153 6.95 4.81 16.14
N THR A 154 5.65 5.07 16.28
CA THR A 154 5.16 6.24 17.03
C THR A 154 5.40 6.07 18.53
N TYR A 155 5.23 4.88 19.05
CA TYR A 155 5.52 4.55 20.44
C TYR A 155 7.02 4.76 20.76
N THR A 156 7.89 4.15 19.97
CA THR A 156 9.35 4.34 20.12
C THR A 156 9.74 5.81 20.08
N TYR A 157 9.18 6.57 19.12
CA TYR A 157 9.47 7.98 18.98
C TYR A 157 9.03 8.81 20.20
N GLN A 158 7.84 8.55 20.76
CA GLN A 158 7.37 9.25 21.95
C GLN A 158 8.31 9.05 23.14
N PHE A 159 8.64 7.81 23.47
CA PHE A 159 9.50 7.51 24.61
C PHE A 159 10.95 7.97 24.38
N ALA A 160 11.45 7.90 23.14
CA ALA A 160 12.77 8.44 22.81
C ALA A 160 12.81 9.98 22.95
N LYS A 161 11.72 10.68 22.55
CA LYS A 161 11.59 12.13 22.70
C LYS A 161 11.52 12.56 24.18
N ASP A 162 10.90 11.76 25.02
CA ASP A 162 10.75 12.00 26.46
C ASP A 162 11.98 11.49 27.25
N GLU A 163 13.08 11.17 26.55
CA GLU A 163 14.35 10.64 27.13
C GLU A 163 14.23 9.31 27.87
N MET A 164 13.11 8.62 27.70
CA MET A 164 12.84 7.30 28.32
C MET A 164 13.41 6.18 27.44
N LEU A 165 14.72 6.16 27.24
CA LEU A 165 15.41 5.27 26.30
C LEU A 165 15.24 3.78 26.66
N GLU A 166 15.15 3.46 27.95
CA GLU A 166 14.94 2.08 28.42
C GLU A 166 13.59 1.52 27.93
N VAL A 167 12.55 2.34 27.94
CA VAL A 167 11.21 1.96 27.46
C VAL A 167 11.16 1.90 25.94
N ALA A 168 11.87 2.83 25.26
CA ALA A 168 11.94 2.88 23.81
C ALA A 168 12.77 1.73 23.20
N ALA A 169 13.72 1.15 23.97
CA ALA A 169 14.69 0.20 23.45
C ALA A 169 14.05 -1.08 22.88
N LEU A 170 13.10 -1.67 23.60
CA LEU A 170 12.47 -2.92 23.18
C LEU A 170 11.68 -2.75 21.87
N PRO A 171 10.74 -1.81 21.74
CA PRO A 171 10.03 -1.59 20.47
C PRO A 171 10.96 -1.13 19.33
N ALA A 172 12.04 -0.41 19.63
CA ALA A 172 13.04 -0.04 18.63
C ALA A 172 13.77 -1.24 18.04
N LEU A 173 14.03 -2.27 18.86
CA LEU A 173 14.65 -3.52 18.41
C LEU A 173 13.69 -4.40 17.57
N MET A 174 12.38 -4.17 17.68
CA MET A 174 11.37 -4.92 16.94
C MET A 174 11.07 -4.33 15.55
N ILE A 175 11.53 -3.12 15.27
CA ILE A 175 11.41 -2.41 14.01
C ILE A 175 12.61 -2.70 13.11
#